data_e8fb4f2e3b6bf94279cd6b4e4d6f0421
#
_entry.id   e8fb4f2e3b6bf94279cd6b4e4d6f0421
#
_cell.length_a   1.000
_cell.length_b   1.000
_cell.length_c   1.000
_cell.angle_alpha   90.00
_cell.angle_beta   90.00
_cell.angle_gamma   90.00
#
_symmetry.space_group_name_H-M   'P 1'
#
loop_
_entity.id
_entity.type
_entity.pdbx_description
1 polymer ?
#
loop_
_entity_poly.entity_id
_entity_poly.type
_entity_poly.pdbx_seq_one_letter_code
_entity_poly.pdbx_strand_id
1 'polypeptide(L)'
;LQQGRPLAQAHGPALLLEAWLTSARADASAPGPTRGRAIDWAALQQWAAQHLHRELTVADLAAQVHLSPSQFSARCRDDQGMGAMAWLRGLRLAQARVLRSTGMAVAEVALRTGYRSPSALTAALRRAEQHT
;
A
#
# COMPACT_ATOMS: atom_id res chain seq x y z
N LEU A 1 -20.63 -6.01 -2.93
CA LEU A 1 -20.74 -5.99 -2.89
C LEU A 1 -20.80 -5.83 -3.05
N GLN A 2 -20.66 -5.77 -2.98
CA GLN A 2 -20.78 -5.63 -3.05
C GLN A 2 -20.94 -5.47 -2.83
N GLN A 3 -21.01 -5.31 -2.56
CA GLN A 3 -21.13 -5.03 -2.24
C GLN A 3 -21.11 -4.64 -1.86
N GLY A 4 -21.44 -4.66 -1.77
CA GLY A 4 -21.40 -4.03 -1.25
C GLY A 4 -20.76 -3.49 -1.07
N ARG A 5 -20.46 -3.13 -1.09
CA ARG A 5 -19.79 -2.42 -0.94
C ARG A 5 -19.91 -1.50 -0.99
N PRO A 6 -20.32 -1.26 -0.84
CA PRO A 6 -20.17 -0.12 -0.97
C PRO A 6 -19.66 0.61 -0.13
N LEU A 7 -19.72 0.49 0.18
CA LEU A 7 -19.40 1.23 0.88
C LEU A 7 -18.58 2.07 1.01
N ALA A 8 -18.63 1.91 1.20
CA ALA A 8 -17.78 2.77 1.68
C ALA A 8 -17.33 3.86 0.86
N GLN A 9 -18.03 4.16 0.07
CA GLN A 9 -17.62 5.06 -0.92
C GLN A 9 -17.34 6.41 -0.41
N ALA A 10 -17.73 6.70 0.76
CA ALA A 10 -17.44 7.99 1.33
C ALA A 10 -16.01 8.15 1.74
N HIS A 11 -15.28 7.08 1.71
CA HIS A 11 -13.91 7.09 2.20
C HIS A 11 -12.95 6.70 1.11
N GLY A 12 -12.73 7.58 0.16
CA GLY A 12 -11.96 7.30 -1.03
C GLY A 12 -10.65 6.57 -0.78
N PRO A 13 -9.76 7.06 0.11
CA PRO A 13 -8.51 6.33 0.33
C PRO A 13 -8.73 4.94 0.90
N ALA A 14 -9.67 4.81 1.82
CA ALA A 14 -9.96 3.51 2.40
C ALA A 14 -10.56 2.58 1.37
N LEU A 15 -11.42 3.09 0.52
CA LEU A 15 -11.99 2.30 -0.56
C LEU A 15 -10.93 1.81 -1.52
N LEU A 16 -9.97 2.67 -1.81
CA LEU A 16 -8.91 2.30 -2.70
C LEU A 16 -8.10 1.15 -2.14
N LEU A 17 -7.79 1.20 -0.86
CA LEU A 17 -7.06 0.12 -0.22
C LEU A 17 -7.90 -1.16 -0.19
N GLU A 18 -9.17 -1.03 0.06
CA GLU A 18 -10.06 -2.19 0.04
C GLU A 18 -10.15 -2.83 -1.33
N ALA A 19 -10.17 -2.02 -2.37
CA ALA A 19 -10.18 -2.54 -3.73
C ALA A 19 -8.90 -3.33 -4.01
N TRP A 20 -7.77 -2.85 -3.55
CA TRP A 20 -6.53 -3.58 -3.68
C TRP A 20 -6.59 -4.93 -2.99
N LEU A 21 -7.11 -4.95 -1.77
CA LEU A 21 -7.22 -6.18 -1.01
C LEU A 21 -8.17 -7.16 -1.67
N THR A 22 -9.25 -6.66 -2.21
CA THR A 22 -10.21 -7.50 -2.90
C THR A 22 -9.59 -8.13 -4.14
N SER A 23 -8.84 -7.36 -4.90
CA SER A 23 -8.13 -7.88 -6.06
C SER A 23 -7.12 -8.95 -5.66
N ALA A 24 -6.35 -8.68 -4.63
CA ALA A 24 -5.36 -9.64 -4.17
C ALA A 24 -6.03 -10.94 -3.74
N ARG A 25 -7.15 -10.82 -3.08
CA ARG A 25 -7.87 -11.98 -2.62
C ARG A 25 -8.40 -12.82 -3.77
N ALA A 26 -8.91 -12.16 -4.78
CA ALA A 26 -9.39 -12.85 -5.98
C ALA A 26 -8.26 -13.60 -6.65
N ASP A 27 -7.10 -12.96 -6.75
CA ASP A 27 -5.94 -13.62 -7.33
C ASP A 27 -5.50 -14.81 -6.49
N ALA A 28 -5.54 -14.65 -5.19
CA ALA A 28 -5.13 -15.71 -4.29
C ALA A 28 -6.06 -16.91 -4.37
N SER A 29 -7.30 -16.70 -4.77
CA SER A 29 -8.24 -17.80 -4.85
C SER A 29 -7.95 -18.73 -6.03
N ALA A 30 -7.05 -18.35 -6.92
CA ALA A 30 -6.65 -19.19 -8.04
C ALA A 30 -5.16 -19.46 -8.00
N PRO A 31 -4.67 -20.10 -6.96
CA PRO A 31 -3.24 -20.22 -6.75
C PRO A 31 -2.61 -21.24 -7.67
N GLY A 32 -1.39 -20.94 -8.04
CA GLY A 32 -0.56 -21.97 -8.66
C GLY A 32 0.05 -22.81 -7.55
N PRO A 33 0.21 -24.09 -7.80
CA PRO A 33 0.76 -24.98 -6.77
C PRO A 33 2.19 -24.64 -6.36
N THR A 34 2.94 -24.02 -7.26
CA THR A 34 4.33 -23.70 -6.99
C THR A 34 4.51 -22.39 -6.24
N ARG A 35 3.44 -21.66 -6.04
CA ARG A 35 3.54 -20.35 -5.42
C ARG A 35 3.67 -20.42 -3.91
N GLY A 36 3.36 -21.57 -3.36
CA GLY A 36 3.38 -21.71 -1.93
C GLY A 36 2.21 -20.98 -1.29
N ARG A 37 2.44 -20.54 -0.07
CA ARG A 37 1.38 -19.93 0.71
C ARG A 37 1.02 -18.55 0.19
N ALA A 38 -0.25 -18.23 0.20
CA ALA A 38 -0.70 -16.90 -0.17
C ALA A 38 -0.18 -15.86 0.82
N ILE A 39 0.13 -14.68 0.30
CA ILE A 39 0.54 -13.57 1.15
C ILE A 39 -0.71 -12.91 1.73
N ASP A 40 -0.67 -12.65 3.03
CA ASP A 40 -1.72 -11.87 3.68
C ASP A 40 -1.41 -10.39 3.46
N TRP A 41 -1.92 -9.85 2.36
CA TRP A 41 -1.63 -8.48 1.98
C TRP A 41 -2.21 -7.48 2.96
N ALA A 42 -3.34 -7.79 3.57
CA ALA A 42 -3.94 -6.92 4.57
C ALA A 42 -3.02 -6.77 5.79
N ALA A 43 -2.48 -7.88 6.26
CA ALA A 43 -1.57 -7.83 7.41
C ALA A 43 -0.29 -7.10 7.07
N LEU A 44 0.26 -7.35 5.88
CA LEU A 44 1.48 -6.69 5.46
C LEU A 44 1.26 -5.18 5.32
N GLN A 45 0.13 -4.80 4.78
CA GLN A 45 -0.23 -3.40 4.61
C GLN A 45 -0.34 -2.69 5.96
N GLN A 46 -0.97 -3.34 6.94
CA GLN A 46 -1.07 -2.77 8.28
C GLN A 46 0.29 -2.62 8.94
N TRP A 47 1.13 -3.63 8.78
CA TRP A 47 2.48 -3.56 9.33
C TRP A 47 3.25 -2.41 8.69
N ALA A 48 3.19 -2.31 7.37
CA ALA A 48 3.92 -1.26 6.65
C ALA A 48 3.41 0.13 7.06
N ALA A 49 2.09 0.28 7.21
CA ALA A 49 1.51 1.56 7.59
C ALA A 49 2.05 2.05 8.94
N GLN A 50 2.35 1.13 9.83
CA GLN A 50 2.88 1.48 11.15
C GLN A 50 4.36 1.82 11.11
N HIS A 51 5.05 1.51 10.01
CA HIS A 51 6.48 1.70 9.89
C HIS A 51 6.88 2.67 8.77
N LEU A 52 5.91 3.39 8.22
CA LEU A 52 6.20 4.31 7.12
C LEU A 52 7.09 5.47 7.53
N HIS A 53 7.13 5.78 8.81
CA HIS A 53 7.96 6.87 9.31
C HIS A 53 9.45 6.60 9.11
N ARG A 54 9.81 5.37 8.85
CA ARG A 54 11.20 5.01 8.59
C ARG A 54 11.34 4.53 7.15
N GLU A 55 12.57 4.41 6.73
CA GLU A 55 12.87 3.93 5.38
C GLU A 55 12.62 2.42 5.31
N LEU A 56 11.71 2.02 4.45
CA LEU A 56 11.42 0.60 4.24
C LEU A 56 12.01 0.16 2.92
N THR A 57 12.60 -1.03 2.92
CA THR A 57 13.17 -1.62 1.71
C THR A 57 12.34 -2.82 1.30
N VAL A 58 12.58 -3.30 0.08
CA VAL A 58 11.96 -4.54 -0.39
C VAL A 58 12.32 -5.69 0.55
N ALA A 59 13.55 -5.72 1.05
CA ALA A 59 13.98 -6.75 1.97
C ALA A 59 13.17 -6.73 3.26
N ASP A 60 12.87 -5.54 3.77
CA ASP A 60 12.04 -5.41 4.98
C ASP A 60 10.67 -6.00 4.77
N LEU A 61 10.05 -5.69 3.64
CA LEU A 61 8.72 -6.21 3.33
C LEU A 61 8.75 -7.73 3.12
N ALA A 62 9.76 -8.20 2.40
CA ALA A 62 9.90 -9.63 2.12
C ALA A 62 10.06 -10.42 3.41
N ALA A 63 10.83 -9.88 4.35
CA ALA A 63 11.06 -10.56 5.63
C ALA A 63 9.76 -10.78 6.40
N GLN A 64 8.82 -9.85 6.28
CA GLN A 64 7.55 -9.97 6.98
C GLN A 64 6.71 -11.15 6.49
N VAL A 65 6.94 -11.59 5.27
CA VAL A 65 6.19 -12.69 4.69
C VAL A 65 7.10 -13.89 4.40
N HIS A 66 8.30 -13.88 4.97
CA HIS A 66 9.23 -15.01 4.92
C HIS A 66 9.67 -15.36 3.51
N LEU A 67 9.90 -14.34 2.69
CA LEU A 67 10.36 -14.50 1.32
C LEU A 67 11.66 -13.74 1.11
N SER A 68 12.41 -14.13 0.10
CA SER A 68 13.54 -13.34 -0.35
C SER A 68 13.03 -12.09 -1.06
N PRO A 69 13.87 -11.05 -1.20
CA PRO A 69 13.44 -9.87 -1.93
C PRO A 69 12.96 -10.15 -3.35
N SER A 70 13.64 -11.02 -4.09
CA SER A 70 13.22 -11.31 -5.44
C SER A 70 11.93 -12.12 -5.49
N GLN A 71 11.75 -13.06 -4.55
CA GLN A 71 10.48 -13.78 -4.45
C GLN A 71 9.33 -12.84 -4.14
N PHE A 72 9.56 -11.94 -3.19
CA PHE A 72 8.52 -10.97 -2.83
C PHE A 72 8.18 -10.06 -4.00
N SER A 73 9.20 -9.58 -4.73
CA SER A 73 8.95 -8.72 -5.89
C SER A 73 8.12 -9.43 -6.95
N ALA A 74 8.42 -10.70 -7.21
CA ALA A 74 7.65 -11.47 -8.19
C ALA A 74 6.20 -11.65 -7.73
N ARG A 75 6.00 -11.98 -6.46
CA ARG A 75 4.66 -12.13 -5.91
C ARG A 75 3.88 -10.83 -5.94
N CYS A 76 4.56 -9.72 -5.69
CA CYS A 76 3.94 -8.41 -5.72
C CYS A 76 3.42 -8.09 -7.13
N ARG A 77 4.21 -8.37 -8.14
CA ARG A 77 3.77 -8.16 -9.51
C ARG A 77 2.58 -9.05 -9.87
N ASP A 78 2.63 -10.30 -9.43
CA ASP A 78 1.55 -11.24 -9.72
C ASP A 78 0.27 -10.89 -8.98
N ASP A 79 0.37 -10.56 -7.70
CA ASP A 79 -0.80 -10.36 -6.86
C ASP A 79 -1.33 -8.93 -6.92
N GLN A 80 -0.44 -7.95 -7.01
CA GLN A 80 -0.80 -6.53 -6.92
C GLN A 80 -0.71 -5.80 -8.26
N GLY A 81 -0.11 -6.43 -9.26
CA GLY A 81 0.01 -5.84 -10.58
C GLY A 81 1.08 -4.76 -10.68
N MET A 82 1.97 -4.66 -9.71
CA MET A 82 3.00 -3.63 -9.71
C MET A 82 4.20 -4.12 -8.91
N GLY A 83 5.33 -3.48 -9.10
CA GLY A 83 6.53 -3.82 -8.34
C GLY A 83 6.40 -3.41 -6.87
N ALA A 84 7.27 -3.98 -6.05
CA ALA A 84 7.21 -3.79 -4.60
C ALA A 84 7.37 -2.32 -4.20
N MET A 85 8.30 -1.60 -4.83
CA MET A 85 8.51 -0.19 -4.47
C MET A 85 7.35 0.68 -4.93
N ALA A 86 6.74 0.37 -6.07
CA ALA A 86 5.55 1.09 -6.51
C ALA A 86 4.39 0.84 -5.56
N TRP A 87 4.25 -0.39 -5.10
CA TRP A 87 3.23 -0.75 -4.12
C TRP A 87 3.44 0.05 -2.83
N LEU A 88 4.67 0.14 -2.36
CA LEU A 88 4.98 0.88 -1.13
C LEU A 88 4.72 2.37 -1.31
N ARG A 89 5.08 2.93 -2.47
CA ARG A 89 4.80 4.35 -2.75
C ARG A 89 3.31 4.64 -2.71
N GLY A 90 2.52 3.74 -3.29
CA GLY A 90 1.07 3.89 -3.26
C GLY A 90 0.53 3.86 -1.84
N LEU A 91 1.10 2.98 -1.01
CA LEU A 91 0.68 2.89 0.38
C LEU A 91 1.03 4.16 1.15
N ARG A 92 2.22 4.73 0.92
CA ARG A 92 2.60 5.99 1.56
C ARG A 92 1.64 7.12 1.19
N LEU A 93 1.30 7.21 -0.09
CA LEU A 93 0.39 8.25 -0.55
C LEU A 93 -1.01 8.06 0.02
N ALA A 94 -1.50 6.83 0.04
CA ALA A 94 -2.83 6.56 0.59
C ALA A 94 -2.89 6.93 2.06
N GLN A 95 -1.86 6.58 2.81
CA GLN A 95 -1.81 6.90 4.23
C GLN A 95 -1.72 8.41 4.44
N ALA A 96 -0.92 9.09 3.61
CA ALA A 96 -0.80 10.54 3.70
C ALA A 96 -2.14 11.24 3.47
N ARG A 97 -2.91 10.74 2.49
CA ARG A 97 -4.23 11.31 2.23
C ARG A 97 -5.16 11.13 3.42
N VAL A 98 -5.13 9.95 4.02
CA VAL A 98 -5.95 9.69 5.20
C VAL A 98 -5.59 10.67 6.32
N LEU A 99 -4.31 10.82 6.61
CA LEU A 99 -3.88 11.70 7.69
C LEU A 99 -4.20 13.16 7.38
N ARG A 100 -4.04 13.59 6.13
CA ARG A 100 -4.40 14.95 5.75
C ARG A 100 -5.89 15.21 5.92
N SER A 101 -6.70 14.20 5.64
CA SER A 101 -8.15 14.36 5.76
C SER A 101 -8.59 14.55 7.21
N THR A 102 -7.74 14.18 8.18
CA THR A 102 -8.05 14.41 9.58
C THR A 102 -7.69 15.81 10.04
N GLY A 103 -7.13 16.62 9.15
CA GLY A 103 -6.70 17.98 9.51
C GLY A 103 -5.26 18.06 10.00
N MET A 104 -4.53 16.96 9.95
CA MET A 104 -3.15 16.94 10.40
C MET A 104 -2.29 17.85 9.54
N ALA A 105 -1.36 18.58 10.15
CA ALA A 105 -0.47 19.47 9.43
C ALA A 105 0.42 18.69 8.46
N VAL A 106 0.73 19.31 7.33
CA VAL A 106 1.49 18.63 6.29
C VAL A 106 2.87 18.19 6.78
N ALA A 107 3.50 18.98 7.67
CA ALA A 107 4.80 18.61 8.22
C ALA A 107 4.72 17.35 9.05
N GLU A 108 3.67 17.21 9.83
CA GLU A 108 3.45 16.01 10.64
C GLU A 108 3.16 14.80 9.77
N VAL A 109 2.35 14.98 8.74
CA VAL A 109 2.03 13.88 7.82
C VAL A 109 3.29 13.39 7.12
N ALA A 110 4.13 14.34 6.65
CA ALA A 110 5.37 13.96 5.99
C ALA A 110 6.25 13.11 6.90
N LEU A 111 6.34 13.52 8.16
CA LEU A 111 7.16 12.80 9.13
C LEU A 111 6.62 11.39 9.34
N ARG A 112 5.32 11.26 9.52
CA ARG A 112 4.71 9.96 9.82
C ARG A 112 4.70 9.00 8.64
N THR A 113 4.71 9.53 7.42
CA THR A 113 4.65 8.69 6.22
C THR A 113 5.99 8.53 5.53
N GLY A 114 7.06 9.05 6.14
CA GLY A 114 8.39 8.79 5.66
C GLY A 114 8.85 9.67 4.52
N TYR A 115 8.17 10.79 4.29
CA TYR A 115 8.64 11.76 3.32
C TYR A 115 9.72 12.62 3.93
N ARG A 116 10.68 12.99 3.10
CA ARG A 116 11.86 13.72 3.53
C ARG A 116 11.51 15.12 4.05
N SER A 117 10.46 15.71 3.48
CA SER A 117 10.06 17.08 3.83
C SER A 117 8.60 17.27 3.45
N PRO A 118 7.96 18.33 4.00
CA PRO A 118 6.60 18.66 3.56
C PRO A 118 6.52 18.94 2.07
N SER A 119 7.57 19.54 1.51
CA SER A 119 7.60 19.81 0.06
C SER A 119 7.62 18.54 -0.76
N ALA A 120 8.36 17.53 -0.31
CA ALA A 120 8.40 16.25 -1.00
C ALA A 120 7.03 15.58 -0.98
N LEU A 121 6.34 15.64 0.14
CA LEU A 121 5.00 15.10 0.25
C LEU A 121 4.04 15.84 -0.68
N THR A 122 4.07 17.16 -0.66
CA THR A 122 3.19 17.95 -1.51
C THR A 122 3.43 17.63 -2.98
N ALA A 123 4.69 17.51 -3.38
CA ALA A 123 5.02 17.17 -4.75
C ALA A 123 4.48 15.79 -5.13
N ALA A 124 4.62 14.82 -4.22
CA ALA A 124 4.14 13.47 -4.48
C ALA A 124 2.61 13.44 -4.62
N LEU A 125 1.91 14.19 -3.78
CA LEU A 125 0.46 14.26 -3.86
C LEU A 125 0.00 14.89 -5.17
N ARG A 126 0.70 15.94 -5.61
CA ARG A 126 0.36 16.59 -6.87
C ARG A 126 0.59 15.66 -8.06
N ARG A 127 1.70 14.93 -8.06
CA ARG A 127 1.97 13.99 -9.14
C ARG A 127 0.90 12.91 -9.20
N ALA A 128 0.47 12.43 -8.05
CA ALA A 128 -0.58 11.41 -8.02
C ALA A 128 -1.89 11.93 -8.56
N GLU A 129 -2.23 13.20 -8.27
CA GLU A 129 -3.44 13.81 -8.79
C GLU A 129 -3.40 13.94 -10.30
N GLN A 130 -2.22 14.23 -10.85
CA GLN A 130 -2.09 14.40 -12.29
C GLN A 130 -2.22 13.10 -13.04
N HIS A 131 -2.04 11.97 -12.36
CA HIS A 131 -2.11 10.67 -12.99
C HIS A 131 -3.43 9.95 -12.78
N THR A 132 -4.37 10.61 -12.17
CA THR A 132 -5.72 10.08 -12.03
C THR A 132 -6.70 10.86 -12.90
#